data_b4cefe9e88cb19db27c71cb2c76b8cfc
#
_entry.id   b4cefe9e88cb19db27c71cb2c76b8cfc
#
_cell.length_a   1.000
_cell.length_b   1.000
_cell.length_c   1.000
_cell.angle_alpha   90.00
_cell.angle_beta   90.00
_cell.angle_gamma   90.00
#
_symmetry.space_group_name_H-M   'P 1'
#
loop_
_entity.id
_entity.type
_entity.pdbx_description
1 polymer ?
#
loop_
_entity_poly.entity_id
_entity_poly.type
_entity_poly.pdbx_seq_one_letter_code
_entity_poly.pdbx_strand_id
1 'polypeptide(L)'
;MNGFYVGTWERPKGTADRLTYDTRWIQSDTGRPLSLSLPFGHAHRGDGAQTLRGDKVAAYFENLIPDNERILQRLRDRYGARSTTPFDLLAAIGRDCVGAIQLLPAGTEPGDIRHIEATSLNEAGVANVLRNTTLSRHPGEAPDDDAFRLSIAGAQEKTALLRHRGRWCIPHGATPSTHIFKLPLGLVGNVQADMRMSVELEWLCMELVREYGLPVAHVEIGRFEDQKALILERFDRVRARDGHYWLRIPQEDFCQVTGLPPNRKYESDGGPGIRRIMDILRGSENADADRENFFRTQLLFWIMGATDGHAKNFSLTLLPGGRYRRTPLYDILSTLPIHSRGANRMDPHKARLAMAVESGNRHYLIHDIHRWHWVGMAESLGLADRVAAVIEDLIERTPRALDALAKRLPEDFPTELFDTVANGMTAAVKRLAREPDRRSVASVRKR
;
A
#
# COMPACT_ATOMS: atom_id res chain seq x y z
N MET A 1 8.95 5.88 18.07
CA MET A 1 9.60 5.43 16.81
C MET A 1 10.93 4.82 17.15
N ASN A 2 11.08 3.51 17.00
CA ASN A 2 12.27 2.75 17.39
C ASN A 2 12.82 3.10 18.79
N GLY A 3 11.95 3.16 19.81
CA GLY A 3 12.28 3.51 21.17
C GLY A 3 12.40 5.02 21.49
N PHE A 4 12.40 5.88 20.47
CA PHE A 4 12.41 7.32 20.68
C PHE A 4 10.98 7.86 20.82
N TYR A 5 10.78 8.73 21.80
CA TYR A 5 9.54 9.47 21.96
C TYR A 5 9.47 10.59 20.92
N VAL A 6 8.41 10.58 20.12
CA VAL A 6 8.23 11.51 18.99
C VAL A 6 7.35 12.69 19.39
N GLY A 7 6.33 12.42 20.22
CA GLY A 7 5.36 13.44 20.62
C GLY A 7 4.04 12.83 21.07
N THR A 8 3.04 13.68 21.23
CA THR A 8 1.70 13.30 21.71
C THR A 8 0.64 13.66 20.70
N TRP A 9 -0.24 12.71 20.40
CA TRP A 9 -1.48 12.93 19.69
C TRP A 9 -2.64 13.00 20.68
N GLU A 10 -3.44 14.06 20.58
CA GLU A 10 -4.57 14.29 21.46
C GLU A 10 -5.83 14.58 20.63
N ARG A 11 -6.96 14.13 21.15
CA ARG A 11 -8.29 14.39 20.61
C ARG A 11 -9.18 15.04 21.67
N PRO A 12 -9.05 16.36 21.90
CA PRO A 12 -9.85 17.05 22.89
C PRO A 12 -11.32 17.14 22.45
N LYS A 13 -12.25 17.05 23.38
CA LYS A 13 -13.70 17.18 23.09
C LYS A 13 -14.01 18.53 22.44
N GLY A 14 -14.74 18.51 21.33
CA GLY A 14 -15.24 19.72 20.66
C GLY A 14 -14.18 20.56 19.93
N THR A 15 -12.94 20.06 19.80
CA THR A 15 -11.87 20.73 19.06
C THR A 15 -11.17 19.78 18.10
N ALA A 16 -10.37 20.33 17.18
CA ALA A 16 -9.60 19.56 16.22
C ALA A 16 -8.50 18.73 16.88
N ASP A 17 -8.19 17.59 16.27
CA ASP A 17 -7.05 16.74 16.64
C ASP A 17 -5.75 17.54 16.69
N ARG A 18 -4.88 17.18 17.62
CA ARG A 18 -3.64 17.89 17.91
C ARG A 18 -2.47 16.92 18.00
N LEU A 19 -1.39 17.23 17.26
CA LEU A 19 -0.10 16.54 17.35
C LEU A 19 0.93 17.54 17.91
N THR A 20 1.53 17.20 19.03
CA THR A 20 2.63 17.99 19.63
C THR A 20 3.92 17.18 19.52
N TYR A 21 4.87 17.65 18.72
CA TYR A 21 6.20 17.03 18.63
C TYR A 21 7.04 17.34 19.87
N ASP A 22 7.76 16.33 20.35
CA ASP A 22 8.74 16.52 21.44
C ASP A 22 9.98 17.29 20.93
N THR A 23 10.45 18.25 21.72
CA THR A 23 11.61 19.08 21.37
C THR A 23 12.89 18.26 21.14
N ARG A 24 13.11 17.21 21.93
CA ARG A 24 14.27 16.31 21.78
C ARG A 24 14.21 15.54 20.46
N TRP A 25 13.00 15.17 20.00
CA TRP A 25 12.82 14.55 18.71
C TRP A 25 13.12 15.50 17.55
N ILE A 26 12.63 16.76 17.64
CA ILE A 26 12.89 17.78 16.60
C ILE A 26 14.39 18.06 16.49
N GLN A 27 15.12 18.08 17.61
CA GLN A 27 16.55 18.38 17.68
C GLN A 27 17.45 17.18 17.41
N SER A 28 16.91 15.97 17.37
CA SER A 28 17.66 14.73 17.15
C SER A 28 18.19 14.65 15.69
N ASP A 29 19.40 14.13 15.51
CA ASP A 29 19.97 13.84 14.19
C ASP A 29 19.12 12.84 13.40
N THR A 30 18.36 12.00 14.09
CA THR A 30 17.41 11.05 13.48
C THR A 30 16.00 11.63 13.39
N GLY A 31 15.78 12.84 13.91
CA GLY A 31 14.51 13.54 13.95
C GLY A 31 13.97 13.80 12.54
N ARG A 32 12.69 13.55 12.37
CA ARG A 32 11.94 13.81 11.14
C ARG A 32 10.48 13.98 11.46
N PRO A 33 9.72 14.75 10.64
CA PRO A 33 8.27 14.81 10.76
C PRO A 33 7.65 13.42 10.53
N LEU A 34 6.47 13.18 11.07
CA LEU A 34 5.70 11.94 10.85
C LEU A 34 5.20 11.84 9.41
N SER A 35 5.00 12.98 8.76
CA SER A 35 4.49 13.09 7.40
C SER A 35 4.96 14.38 6.74
N LEU A 36 5.04 14.40 5.42
CA LEU A 36 5.25 15.63 4.65
C LEU A 36 4.09 16.63 4.85
N SER A 37 2.88 16.15 5.16
CA SER A 37 1.73 17.00 5.49
C SER A 37 1.74 17.53 6.95
N LEU A 38 2.61 16.97 7.79
CA LEU A 38 2.78 17.35 9.20
C LEU A 38 4.24 17.79 9.47
N PRO A 39 4.77 18.78 8.73
CA PRO A 39 6.16 19.18 8.81
C PRO A 39 6.51 19.76 10.18
N PHE A 40 7.79 19.74 10.54
CA PHE A 40 8.30 20.63 11.57
C PHE A 40 8.11 22.08 11.13
N GLY A 41 7.62 22.95 12.02
CA GLY A 41 7.46 24.38 11.72
C GLY A 41 8.80 25.05 11.44
N HIS A 42 8.75 26.20 10.77
CA HIS A 42 9.93 27.04 10.52
C HIS A 42 10.48 27.76 11.77
N ALA A 43 9.88 27.52 12.94
CA ALA A 43 10.41 28.03 14.19
C ALA A 43 11.86 27.57 14.35
N HIS A 44 12.76 28.53 14.61
CA HIS A 44 14.19 28.30 14.76
C HIS A 44 14.46 27.13 15.71
N ARG A 45 15.49 26.34 15.42
CA ARG A 45 16.01 25.31 16.33
C ARG A 45 16.23 25.95 17.71
N GLY A 46 15.21 25.86 18.58
CA GLY A 46 15.23 26.54 19.90
C GLY A 46 13.87 26.82 20.52
N ASP A 47 12.80 26.89 19.71
CA ASP A 47 11.46 27.27 20.19
C ASP A 47 10.62 26.05 20.59
N GLY A 48 10.95 25.34 21.63
CA GLY A 48 10.06 24.41 22.34
C GLY A 48 9.31 23.36 21.50
N ALA A 49 8.36 22.69 22.12
CA ALA A 49 7.49 21.69 21.47
C ALA A 49 6.58 22.34 20.42
N GLN A 50 6.50 21.72 19.22
CA GLN A 50 5.68 22.22 18.11
C GLN A 50 4.34 21.50 18.06
N THR A 51 3.25 22.26 18.02
CA THR A 51 1.89 21.73 17.96
C THR A 51 1.23 22.02 16.61
N LEU A 52 0.82 20.96 15.93
CA LEU A 52 0.00 20.98 14.72
C LEU A 52 -1.45 20.64 15.10
N ARG A 53 -2.42 21.22 14.39
CA ARG A 53 -3.86 21.02 14.65
C ARG A 53 -4.64 20.88 13.34
N GLY A 54 -5.77 20.18 13.41
CA GLY A 54 -6.76 20.15 12.33
C GLY A 54 -6.79 18.83 11.55
N ASP A 55 -7.48 18.88 10.42
CA ASP A 55 -7.87 17.72 9.62
C ASP A 55 -6.67 16.89 9.13
N LYS A 56 -5.52 17.53 8.85
CA LYS A 56 -4.32 16.79 8.42
C LYS A 56 -3.78 15.86 9.51
N VAL A 57 -3.89 16.28 10.79
CA VAL A 57 -3.50 15.43 11.92
C VAL A 57 -4.45 14.24 12.01
N ALA A 58 -5.76 14.48 11.98
CA ALA A 58 -6.76 13.42 11.99
C ALA A 58 -6.56 12.45 10.82
N ALA A 59 -6.42 12.98 9.59
CA ALA A 59 -6.23 12.20 8.37
C ALA A 59 -4.97 11.32 8.42
N TYR A 60 -3.86 11.81 8.97
CA TYR A 60 -2.64 11.01 9.11
C TYR A 60 -2.89 9.72 9.90
N PHE A 61 -3.53 9.85 11.06
CA PHE A 61 -3.81 8.69 11.92
C PHE A 61 -4.93 7.81 11.38
N GLU A 62 -5.95 8.37 10.74
CA GLU A 62 -7.03 7.63 10.09
C GLU A 62 -6.50 6.70 8.99
N ASN A 63 -5.47 7.12 8.25
CA ASN A 63 -4.84 6.29 7.23
C ASN A 63 -4.05 5.08 7.77
N LEU A 64 -3.81 4.98 9.07
CA LEU A 64 -3.14 3.84 9.70
C LEU A 64 -4.08 2.67 10.00
N ILE A 65 -5.39 2.88 10.02
CA ILE A 65 -6.40 1.83 10.29
C ILE A 65 -7.04 1.33 8.99
N PRO A 66 -7.69 0.15 9.01
CA PRO A 66 -8.52 -0.31 7.91
C PRO A 66 -9.61 0.69 7.53
N ASP A 67 -10.00 0.70 6.24
CA ASP A 67 -11.06 1.56 5.69
C ASP A 67 -12.39 0.81 5.46
N ASN A 68 -12.57 -0.37 6.07
CA ASN A 68 -13.76 -1.19 6.01
C ASN A 68 -14.47 -1.23 7.38
N GLU A 69 -15.72 -0.75 7.43
CA GLU A 69 -16.52 -0.63 8.65
C GLU A 69 -16.66 -1.96 9.40
N ARG A 70 -16.86 -3.09 8.69
CA ARG A 70 -16.99 -4.42 9.31
C ARG A 70 -15.68 -4.85 9.99
N ILE A 71 -14.55 -4.53 9.37
CA ILE A 71 -13.23 -4.81 9.96
C ILE A 71 -13.03 -3.93 11.19
N LEU A 72 -13.37 -2.64 11.14
CA LEU A 72 -13.26 -1.73 12.28
C LEU A 72 -14.10 -2.18 13.48
N GLN A 73 -15.35 -2.60 13.24
CA GLN A 73 -16.22 -3.13 14.29
C GLN A 73 -15.63 -4.40 14.93
N ARG A 74 -15.15 -5.34 14.12
CA ARG A 74 -14.50 -6.55 14.62
C ARG A 74 -13.23 -6.25 15.43
N LEU A 75 -12.40 -5.32 14.98
CA LEU A 75 -11.21 -4.88 15.72
C LEU A 75 -11.61 -4.24 17.06
N ARG A 76 -12.62 -3.36 17.07
CA ARG A 76 -13.17 -2.80 18.31
C ARG A 76 -13.55 -3.90 19.30
N ASP A 77 -14.34 -4.88 18.84
CA ASP A 77 -14.86 -5.93 19.71
C ASP A 77 -13.75 -6.89 20.17
N ARG A 78 -12.80 -7.18 19.30
CA ARG A 78 -11.68 -8.08 19.59
C ARG A 78 -10.69 -7.51 20.60
N TYR A 79 -10.38 -6.23 20.51
CA TYR A 79 -9.37 -5.60 21.35
C TYR A 79 -9.94 -4.70 22.44
N GLY A 80 -11.25 -4.70 22.61
CA GLY A 80 -11.93 -3.90 23.64
C GLY A 80 -11.78 -2.39 23.46
N ALA A 81 -11.67 -1.91 22.21
CA ALA A 81 -11.61 -0.48 21.95
C ALA A 81 -12.95 0.21 22.27
N ARG A 82 -12.92 1.44 22.76
CA ARG A 82 -14.10 2.19 23.18
C ARG A 82 -15.08 2.47 22.03
N SER A 83 -14.54 2.71 20.85
CA SER A 83 -15.32 2.94 19.63
C SER A 83 -14.52 2.54 18.38
N THR A 84 -15.12 2.66 17.19
CA THR A 84 -14.46 2.46 15.89
C THR A 84 -13.69 3.70 15.41
N THR A 85 -13.63 4.77 16.22
CA THR A 85 -12.87 5.96 15.84
C THR A 85 -11.37 5.66 15.76
N PRO A 86 -10.62 6.31 14.86
CA PRO A 86 -9.18 6.10 14.72
C PRO A 86 -8.42 6.22 16.06
N PHE A 87 -8.80 7.19 16.89
CA PHE A 87 -8.16 7.42 18.18
C PHE A 87 -8.33 6.24 19.13
N ASP A 88 -9.57 5.74 19.29
CA ASP A 88 -9.85 4.64 20.21
C ASP A 88 -9.28 3.30 19.72
N LEU A 89 -9.36 3.07 18.40
CA LEU A 89 -8.77 1.86 17.82
C LEU A 89 -7.24 1.87 17.94
N LEU A 90 -6.57 2.97 17.58
CA LEU A 90 -5.12 3.06 17.65
C LEU A 90 -4.58 3.03 19.08
N ALA A 91 -5.36 3.51 20.07
CA ALA A 91 -5.03 3.31 21.49
C ALA A 91 -5.00 1.82 21.86
N ALA A 92 -5.84 0.98 21.22
CA ALA A 92 -5.91 -0.45 21.46
C ALA A 92 -4.92 -1.27 20.64
N ILE A 93 -4.73 -0.92 19.33
CA ILE A 93 -3.98 -1.76 18.38
C ILE A 93 -2.73 -1.09 17.78
N GLY A 94 -2.41 0.14 18.16
CA GLY A 94 -1.34 0.94 17.53
C GLY A 94 0.10 0.54 17.88
N ARG A 95 0.33 -0.60 18.53
CA ARG A 95 1.69 -1.06 18.88
C ARG A 95 2.53 -1.46 17.67
N ASP A 96 1.90 -1.96 16.60
CA ASP A 96 2.59 -2.30 15.35
C ASP A 96 1.84 -1.75 14.15
N CYS A 97 2.10 -0.51 13.82
CA CYS A 97 1.55 0.19 12.66
C CYS A 97 2.41 -0.02 11.40
N VAL A 98 1.87 0.39 10.26
CA VAL A 98 2.64 0.60 9.04
C VAL A 98 3.68 1.70 9.31
N GLY A 99 4.88 1.54 8.78
CA GLY A 99 6.00 2.44 9.06
C GLY A 99 6.63 2.20 10.42
N ALA A 100 7.16 3.25 11.03
CA ALA A 100 7.97 3.14 12.25
C ALA A 100 7.26 3.64 13.53
N ILE A 101 6.03 4.09 13.40
CA ILE A 101 5.28 4.63 14.54
C ILE A 101 4.72 3.51 15.43
N GLN A 102 4.77 3.73 16.73
CA GLN A 102 4.03 2.97 17.74
C GLN A 102 3.16 3.97 18.50
N LEU A 103 1.88 3.71 18.59
CA LEU A 103 0.90 4.51 19.33
C LEU A 103 0.53 3.78 20.61
N LEU A 104 0.77 4.44 21.72
CA LEU A 104 0.58 3.88 23.05
C LEU A 104 -0.26 4.85 23.88
N PRO A 105 -1.16 4.35 24.75
CA PRO A 105 -1.82 5.21 25.73
C PRO A 105 -0.81 5.99 26.58
N ALA A 106 -1.17 7.19 26.99
CA ALA A 106 -0.31 8.02 27.86
C ALA A 106 0.09 7.25 29.12
N GLY A 107 1.37 7.33 29.49
CA GLY A 107 1.92 6.61 30.64
C GLY A 107 2.27 5.15 30.38
N THR A 108 2.08 4.63 29.15
CA THR A 108 2.49 3.26 28.80
C THR A 108 3.93 3.26 28.27
N GLU A 109 4.77 2.41 28.83
CA GLU A 109 6.15 2.22 28.35
C GLU A 109 6.17 1.46 27.02
N PRO A 110 7.04 1.84 26.07
CA PRO A 110 7.12 1.22 24.74
C PRO A 110 7.68 -0.21 24.77
N GLY A 111 8.37 -0.61 25.83
CA GLY A 111 9.15 -1.84 25.89
C GLY A 111 10.52 -1.72 25.22
N ASP A 112 11.37 -2.72 25.42
CA ASP A 112 12.71 -2.75 24.83
C ASP A 112 12.64 -3.28 23.39
N ILE A 113 12.94 -2.41 22.42
CA ILE A 113 12.97 -2.78 21.00
C ILE A 113 14.11 -3.75 20.63
N ARG A 114 15.14 -3.85 21.47
CA ARG A 114 16.31 -4.74 21.26
C ARG A 114 16.06 -6.16 21.71
N HIS A 115 14.99 -6.38 22.46
CA HIS A 115 14.56 -7.69 22.91
C HIS A 115 13.46 -8.24 22.01
N ILE A 116 13.67 -9.45 21.45
CA ILE A 116 12.63 -10.13 20.67
C ILE A 116 11.82 -11.01 21.62
N GLU A 117 10.57 -10.63 21.83
CA GLU A 117 9.58 -11.39 22.59
C GLU A 117 8.52 -11.92 21.63
N ALA A 118 8.43 -13.26 21.50
CA ALA A 118 7.52 -13.86 20.53
C ALA A 118 7.16 -15.29 20.87
N THR A 119 5.92 -15.69 20.59
CA THR A 119 5.44 -17.07 20.71
C THR A 119 5.56 -17.79 19.38
N SER A 120 6.35 -18.88 19.33
CA SER A 120 6.54 -19.68 18.11
C SER A 120 5.28 -20.47 17.77
N LEU A 121 4.93 -20.51 16.49
CA LEU A 121 3.81 -21.25 15.94
C LEU A 121 4.29 -22.44 15.12
N ASN A 122 3.56 -23.55 15.21
CA ASN A 122 3.58 -24.61 14.22
C ASN A 122 2.57 -24.31 13.09
N GLU A 123 2.43 -25.18 12.12
CA GLU A 123 1.52 -25.03 10.99
C GLU A 123 0.06 -24.84 11.44
N ALA A 124 -0.43 -25.68 12.34
CA ALA A 124 -1.78 -25.55 12.91
C ALA A 124 -1.99 -24.24 13.67
N GLY A 125 -0.93 -23.74 14.36
CA GLY A 125 -0.96 -22.44 15.03
C GLY A 125 -1.12 -21.29 14.04
N VAL A 126 -0.39 -21.32 12.91
CA VAL A 126 -0.58 -20.32 11.84
C VAL A 126 -1.98 -20.41 11.23
N ALA A 127 -2.45 -21.63 10.92
CA ALA A 127 -3.80 -21.84 10.39
C ALA A 127 -4.87 -21.27 11.33
N ASN A 128 -4.73 -21.46 12.64
CA ASN A 128 -5.65 -20.90 13.64
C ASN A 128 -5.62 -19.36 13.65
N VAL A 129 -4.45 -18.74 13.57
CA VAL A 129 -4.34 -17.27 13.47
C VAL A 129 -5.09 -16.76 12.24
N LEU A 130 -4.93 -17.43 11.08
CA LEU A 130 -5.60 -17.06 9.83
C LEU A 130 -7.13 -17.22 9.93
N ARG A 131 -7.63 -18.34 10.44
CA ARG A 131 -9.08 -18.57 10.67
C ARG A 131 -9.66 -17.50 11.61
N ASN A 132 -8.97 -17.20 12.69
CA ASN A 132 -9.41 -16.22 13.67
C ASN A 132 -9.40 -14.78 13.15
N THR A 133 -8.68 -14.48 12.05
CA THR A 133 -8.66 -13.14 11.45
C THR A 133 -10.05 -12.71 10.97
N THR A 134 -10.86 -13.65 10.47
CA THR A 134 -12.19 -13.39 9.94
C THR A 134 -13.32 -13.60 10.94
N LEU A 135 -13.05 -14.26 12.07
CA LEU A 135 -14.06 -14.57 13.07
C LEU A 135 -14.40 -13.35 13.93
N SER A 136 -15.68 -13.12 14.13
CA SER A 136 -16.20 -12.21 15.15
C SER A 136 -16.26 -12.94 16.49
N ARG A 137 -15.94 -12.24 17.57
CA ARG A 137 -16.10 -12.78 18.91
C ARG A 137 -17.57 -12.96 19.28
N HIS A 138 -17.82 -13.95 20.14
CA HIS A 138 -19.14 -14.09 20.76
C HIS A 138 -19.35 -12.98 21.81
N PRO A 139 -20.57 -12.45 21.94
CA PRO A 139 -20.89 -11.52 23.02
C PRO A 139 -20.59 -12.14 24.39
N GLY A 140 -19.77 -11.45 25.19
CA GLY A 140 -19.42 -11.89 26.56
C GLY A 140 -18.04 -12.56 26.73
N GLU A 141 -17.31 -12.81 25.65
CA GLU A 141 -15.91 -13.24 25.76
C GLU A 141 -15.00 -12.06 26.19
N ALA A 142 -14.11 -12.32 27.16
CA ALA A 142 -13.14 -11.31 27.60
C ALA A 142 -12.18 -10.92 26.46
N PRO A 143 -11.71 -9.66 26.39
CA PRO A 143 -10.69 -9.26 25.41
C PRO A 143 -9.47 -10.18 25.51
N ASP A 144 -8.93 -10.52 24.34
CA ASP A 144 -7.72 -11.34 24.25
C ASP A 144 -6.50 -10.47 24.56
N ASP A 145 -6.06 -10.45 25.81
CA ASP A 145 -4.93 -9.63 26.25
C ASP A 145 -3.61 -10.06 25.60
N ASP A 146 -3.51 -11.32 25.14
CA ASP A 146 -2.36 -11.88 24.44
C ASP A 146 -2.45 -11.71 22.91
N ALA A 147 -3.57 -11.19 22.37
CA ALA A 147 -3.72 -10.99 20.95
C ALA A 147 -2.73 -9.94 20.41
N PHE A 148 -2.06 -10.28 19.34
CA PHE A 148 -1.15 -9.37 18.66
C PHE A 148 -1.90 -8.13 18.14
N ARG A 149 -1.51 -6.96 18.64
CA ARG A 149 -2.16 -5.66 18.37
C ARG A 149 -1.55 -5.02 17.14
N LEU A 150 -2.20 -5.23 16.00
CA LEU A 150 -1.73 -4.85 14.67
C LEU A 150 -2.66 -3.82 14.03
N SER A 151 -2.10 -2.75 13.51
CA SER A 151 -2.79 -1.75 12.70
C SER A 151 -2.23 -1.70 11.29
N ILE A 152 -2.93 -2.30 10.32
CA ILE A 152 -2.58 -2.26 8.89
C ILE A 152 -3.78 -1.75 8.10
N ALA A 153 -3.56 -0.70 7.33
CA ALA A 153 -4.55 -0.07 6.45
C ALA A 153 -5.05 -1.02 5.33
N GLY A 154 -6.22 -0.69 4.75
CA GLY A 154 -6.82 -1.35 3.58
C GLY A 154 -8.09 -2.13 3.90
N ALA A 155 -8.80 -2.55 2.85
CA ALA A 155 -10.15 -3.13 2.92
C ALA A 155 -10.20 -4.66 2.99
N GLN A 156 -9.06 -5.34 2.78
CA GLN A 156 -8.93 -6.81 2.79
C GLN A 156 -8.60 -7.34 4.18
N GLU A 157 -9.15 -8.52 4.51
CA GLU A 157 -8.80 -9.26 5.70
C GLU A 157 -7.33 -9.65 5.69
N LYS A 158 -6.62 -9.28 6.73
CA LYS A 158 -5.18 -9.51 6.85
C LYS A 158 -4.74 -9.57 8.31
N THR A 159 -3.65 -10.27 8.53
CA THR A 159 -2.92 -10.29 9.79
C THR A 159 -1.43 -10.17 9.52
N ALA A 160 -0.61 -10.14 10.57
CA ALA A 160 0.84 -10.18 10.38
C ALA A 160 1.51 -11.03 11.44
N LEU A 161 2.64 -11.63 11.08
CA LEU A 161 3.46 -12.45 11.95
C LEU A 161 4.93 -12.03 11.85
N LEU A 162 5.70 -12.42 12.84
CA LEU A 162 7.15 -12.32 12.84
C LEU A 162 7.75 -13.61 12.27
N ARG A 163 8.70 -13.51 11.32
CA ARG A 163 9.56 -14.65 10.98
C ARG A 163 10.86 -14.57 11.77
N HIS A 164 11.01 -15.47 12.74
CA HIS A 164 12.18 -15.50 13.61
C HIS A 164 12.80 -16.88 13.64
N ARG A 165 14.11 -16.97 13.34
CA ARG A 165 14.88 -18.23 13.29
C ARG A 165 14.19 -19.32 12.43
N GLY A 166 13.64 -18.91 11.28
CA GLY A 166 12.96 -19.81 10.34
C GLY A 166 11.52 -20.21 10.72
N ARG A 167 10.99 -19.76 11.87
CA ARG A 167 9.64 -20.07 12.35
C ARG A 167 8.73 -18.85 12.28
N TRP A 168 7.44 -19.10 12.10
CA TRP A 168 6.40 -18.09 12.29
C TRP A 168 6.14 -17.90 13.78
N CYS A 169 5.98 -16.66 14.21
CA CYS A 169 5.77 -16.32 15.60
C CYS A 169 4.75 -15.19 15.73
N ILE A 170 3.97 -15.20 16.80
CA ILE A 170 3.19 -14.04 17.27
C ILE A 170 4.17 -13.13 18.02
N PRO A 171 4.41 -11.89 17.55
CA PRO A 171 5.26 -10.95 18.26
C PRO A 171 4.52 -10.31 19.44
N HIS A 172 5.24 -10.02 20.53
CA HIS A 172 4.73 -9.37 21.73
C HIS A 172 5.49 -8.08 22.06
N GLY A 173 4.93 -7.25 22.93
CA GLY A 173 5.59 -6.05 23.45
C GLY A 173 6.02 -5.06 22.36
N ALA A 174 7.32 -4.76 22.28
CA ALA A 174 7.92 -3.89 21.29
C ALA A 174 8.36 -4.60 20.00
N THR A 175 8.29 -5.93 19.97
CA THR A 175 8.71 -6.74 18.82
C THR A 175 7.80 -6.48 17.62
N PRO A 176 8.31 -6.15 16.43
CA PRO A 176 7.49 -5.93 15.25
C PRO A 176 7.13 -7.22 14.52
N SER A 177 6.00 -7.20 13.79
CA SER A 177 5.78 -8.18 12.72
C SER A 177 6.71 -7.91 11.54
N THR A 178 7.02 -8.95 10.76
CA THR A 178 7.88 -8.86 9.56
C THR A 178 7.20 -9.24 8.27
N HIS A 179 6.05 -9.90 8.34
CA HIS A 179 5.28 -10.34 7.17
C HIS A 179 3.81 -10.10 7.40
N ILE A 180 3.13 -9.68 6.33
CA ILE A 180 1.68 -9.51 6.27
C ILE A 180 1.10 -10.71 5.55
N PHE A 181 0.01 -11.27 6.11
CA PHE A 181 -0.75 -12.37 5.55
C PHE A 181 -2.09 -11.83 5.07
N LYS A 182 -2.34 -11.86 3.77
CA LYS A 182 -3.62 -11.47 3.17
C LYS A 182 -4.43 -12.72 2.82
N LEU A 183 -5.69 -12.74 3.28
CA LEU A 183 -6.63 -13.82 2.97
C LEU A 183 -7.32 -13.58 1.61
N PRO A 184 -7.86 -14.62 0.96
CA PRO A 184 -8.66 -14.45 -0.25
C PRO A 184 -9.78 -13.43 -0.07
N LEU A 185 -9.98 -12.55 -1.06
CA LEU A 185 -10.98 -11.48 -1.02
C LEU A 185 -12.44 -11.97 -1.09
N GLY A 186 -12.67 -13.12 -1.71
CA GLY A 186 -14.03 -13.61 -1.94
C GLY A 186 -14.77 -12.82 -3.03
N LEU A 187 -16.06 -12.49 -2.76
CA LEU A 187 -16.88 -11.66 -3.65
C LEU A 187 -16.79 -10.20 -3.21
N VAL A 188 -16.42 -9.29 -4.11
CA VAL A 188 -16.14 -7.89 -3.78
C VAL A 188 -16.93 -6.88 -4.57
N GLY A 189 -17.17 -5.71 -3.97
CA GLY A 189 -17.83 -4.58 -4.60
C GLY A 189 -19.32 -4.79 -4.89
N ASN A 190 -19.94 -3.78 -5.50
CA ASN A 190 -21.38 -3.79 -5.79
C ASN A 190 -21.79 -4.87 -6.81
N VAL A 191 -20.88 -5.25 -7.70
CA VAL A 191 -21.10 -6.30 -8.71
C VAL A 191 -20.78 -7.69 -8.19
N GLN A 192 -20.37 -7.83 -6.93
CA GLN A 192 -19.96 -9.09 -6.30
C GLN A 192 -18.90 -9.82 -7.17
N ALA A 193 -17.89 -9.07 -7.64
CA ALA A 193 -16.83 -9.62 -8.49
C ALA A 193 -16.11 -10.78 -7.80
N ASP A 194 -15.89 -11.88 -8.52
CA ASP A 194 -15.28 -13.08 -7.98
C ASP A 194 -13.75 -12.93 -7.87
N MET A 195 -13.28 -12.64 -6.68
CA MET A 195 -11.88 -12.46 -6.31
C MET A 195 -11.35 -13.57 -5.39
N ARG A 196 -11.97 -14.76 -5.42
CA ARG A 196 -11.52 -15.90 -4.59
C ARG A 196 -10.09 -16.35 -4.90
N MET A 197 -9.60 -16.09 -6.12
CA MET A 197 -8.20 -16.33 -6.52
C MET A 197 -7.31 -15.09 -6.33
N SER A 198 -7.68 -14.14 -5.48
CA SER A 198 -6.90 -12.91 -5.27
C SER A 198 -5.49 -13.15 -4.74
N VAL A 199 -5.27 -14.23 -4.00
CA VAL A 199 -3.94 -14.63 -3.49
C VAL A 199 -3.00 -14.93 -4.65
N GLU A 200 -3.41 -15.80 -5.56
CA GLU A 200 -2.65 -16.16 -6.76
C GLU A 200 -2.51 -14.97 -7.70
N LEU A 201 -3.57 -14.20 -7.85
CA LEU A 201 -3.59 -13.05 -8.75
C LEU A 201 -2.66 -11.93 -8.28
N GLU A 202 -2.65 -11.60 -6.99
CA GLU A 202 -1.74 -10.59 -6.45
C GLU A 202 -0.29 -11.07 -6.53
N TRP A 203 -0.02 -12.35 -6.19
CA TRP A 203 1.29 -12.95 -6.37
C TRP A 203 1.75 -12.84 -7.83
N LEU A 204 0.92 -13.22 -8.79
CA LEU A 204 1.20 -13.14 -10.22
C LEU A 204 1.54 -11.71 -10.65
N CYS A 205 0.71 -10.74 -10.27
CA CYS A 205 0.90 -9.34 -10.63
C CYS A 205 2.19 -8.77 -10.05
N MET A 206 2.53 -9.10 -8.80
CA MET A 206 3.74 -8.59 -8.16
C MET A 206 5.00 -9.25 -8.74
N GLU A 207 4.97 -10.55 -9.07
CA GLU A 207 6.06 -11.21 -9.77
C GLU A 207 6.23 -10.69 -11.21
N LEU A 208 5.14 -10.40 -11.93
CA LEU A 208 5.22 -9.72 -13.23
C LEU A 208 5.92 -8.37 -13.09
N VAL A 209 5.52 -7.52 -12.14
CA VAL A 209 6.16 -6.21 -11.90
C VAL A 209 7.67 -6.38 -11.62
N ARG A 210 8.07 -7.44 -10.92
CA ARG A 210 9.48 -7.78 -10.69
C ARG A 210 10.22 -8.09 -11.97
N GLU A 211 9.60 -8.83 -12.91
CA GLU A 211 10.19 -9.13 -14.23
C GLU A 211 10.43 -7.85 -15.09
N TYR A 212 9.66 -6.79 -14.85
CA TYR A 212 9.93 -5.50 -15.47
C TYR A 212 11.05 -4.69 -14.78
N GLY A 213 11.68 -5.24 -13.74
CA GLY A 213 12.78 -4.59 -13.01
C GLY A 213 12.35 -3.46 -12.08
N LEU A 214 11.06 -3.37 -11.75
CA LEU A 214 10.55 -2.38 -10.80
C LEU A 214 10.70 -2.90 -9.36
N PRO A 215 11.14 -2.06 -8.42
CA PRO A 215 11.17 -2.44 -7.01
C PRO A 215 9.76 -2.77 -6.51
N VAL A 216 9.57 -4.00 -6.04
CA VAL A 216 8.29 -4.52 -5.52
C VAL A 216 8.55 -5.36 -4.27
N ALA A 217 7.63 -5.35 -3.32
CA ALA A 217 7.72 -6.16 -2.11
C ALA A 217 7.84 -7.65 -2.46
N HIS A 218 8.57 -8.40 -1.63
CA HIS A 218 8.67 -9.85 -1.80
C HIS A 218 7.36 -10.52 -1.38
N VAL A 219 6.90 -11.48 -2.17
CA VAL A 219 5.65 -12.21 -1.92
C VAL A 219 5.83 -13.71 -2.10
N GLU A 220 5.12 -14.47 -1.30
CA GLU A 220 4.99 -15.94 -1.45
C GLU A 220 3.54 -16.38 -1.19
N ILE A 221 3.12 -17.48 -1.78
CA ILE A 221 1.83 -18.12 -1.48
C ILE A 221 2.08 -19.13 -0.37
N GLY A 222 1.48 -18.90 0.81
CA GLY A 222 1.53 -19.82 1.94
C GLY A 222 0.28 -20.69 2.04
N ARG A 223 0.47 -21.96 2.42
CA ARG A 223 -0.60 -22.89 2.76
C ARG A 223 -0.34 -23.44 4.16
N PHE A 224 -1.35 -23.40 4.99
CA PHE A 224 -1.30 -23.85 6.38
C PHE A 224 -2.59 -24.62 6.63
N GLU A 225 -2.53 -25.94 6.64
CA GLU A 225 -3.70 -26.82 6.64
C GLU A 225 -4.67 -26.44 5.49
N ASP A 226 -5.91 -26.06 5.81
CA ASP A 226 -6.94 -25.61 4.88
C ASP A 226 -6.87 -24.11 4.54
N GLN A 227 -5.94 -23.36 5.18
CA GLN A 227 -5.82 -21.92 4.98
C GLN A 227 -4.76 -21.57 3.93
N LYS A 228 -5.15 -20.69 3.01
CA LYS A 228 -4.26 -20.13 1.99
C LYS A 228 -4.15 -18.62 2.21
N ALA A 229 -2.94 -18.07 2.11
CA ALA A 229 -2.69 -16.65 2.23
C ALA A 229 -1.58 -16.20 1.28
N LEU A 230 -1.65 -14.95 0.83
CA LEU A 230 -0.51 -14.25 0.27
C LEU A 230 0.32 -13.72 1.44
N ILE A 231 1.60 -14.04 1.45
CA ILE A 231 2.55 -13.61 2.48
C ILE A 231 3.45 -12.54 1.85
N LEU A 232 3.40 -11.32 2.39
CA LEU A 232 4.22 -10.20 1.95
C LEU A 232 5.29 -9.91 2.99
N GLU A 233 6.56 -9.87 2.56
CA GLU A 233 7.63 -9.36 3.41
C GLU A 233 7.48 -7.84 3.57
N ARG A 234 7.51 -7.37 4.81
CA ARG A 234 7.39 -5.95 5.13
C ARG A 234 8.71 -5.22 4.83
N PHE A 235 8.73 -4.41 3.79
CA PHE A 235 9.89 -3.58 3.42
C PHE A 235 10.14 -2.43 4.41
N ASP A 236 9.18 -2.14 5.29
CA ASP A 236 9.32 -1.19 6.38
C ASP A 236 9.90 -1.82 7.66
N ARG A 237 10.48 -3.01 7.53
CA ARG A 237 11.21 -3.73 8.58
C ARG A 237 12.59 -4.10 8.10
N VAL A 238 13.60 -3.81 8.91
CA VAL A 238 14.99 -4.15 8.60
C VAL A 238 15.69 -4.71 9.83
N ARG A 239 16.50 -5.73 9.66
CA ARG A 239 17.34 -6.21 10.76
C ARG A 239 18.35 -5.15 11.17
N ALA A 240 18.51 -4.96 12.46
CA ALA A 240 19.60 -4.14 13.00
C ALA A 240 20.97 -4.70 12.54
N ARG A 241 22.01 -3.85 12.52
CA ARG A 241 23.34 -4.25 12.03
C ARG A 241 23.95 -5.43 12.78
N ASP A 242 23.63 -5.58 14.05
CA ASP A 242 24.06 -6.71 14.89
C ASP A 242 23.23 -8.00 14.66
N GLY A 243 22.16 -7.92 13.87
CA GLY A 243 21.27 -9.04 13.55
C GLY A 243 20.35 -9.50 14.70
N HIS A 244 20.36 -8.83 15.85
CA HIS A 244 19.66 -9.30 17.05
C HIS A 244 18.20 -8.87 17.14
N TYR A 245 17.85 -7.71 16.55
CA TYR A 245 16.50 -7.15 16.60
C TYR A 245 16.08 -6.51 15.28
N TRP A 246 14.85 -6.03 15.21
CA TRP A 246 14.28 -5.40 14.02
C TRP A 246 14.05 -3.91 14.25
N LEU A 247 14.43 -3.11 13.25
CA LEU A 247 14.11 -1.69 13.16
C LEU A 247 12.90 -1.48 12.26
N ARG A 248 12.06 -0.54 12.62
CA ARG A 248 10.95 -0.04 11.82
C ARG A 248 11.43 1.13 10.96
N ILE A 249 11.11 1.09 9.67
CA ILE A 249 11.46 2.14 8.72
C ILE A 249 10.26 3.08 8.58
N PRO A 250 10.43 4.38 8.82
CA PRO A 250 9.37 5.36 8.65
C PRO A 250 8.88 5.40 7.22
N GLN A 251 7.56 5.26 7.03
CA GLN A 251 6.90 5.42 5.75
C GLN A 251 5.54 6.05 5.90
N GLU A 252 5.02 6.60 4.82
CA GLU A 252 3.67 7.13 4.69
C GLU A 252 3.11 6.92 3.28
N ASP A 253 1.79 6.69 3.15
CA ASP A 253 1.10 6.62 1.86
C ASP A 253 0.80 8.03 1.30
N PHE A 254 0.41 8.13 -0.01
CA PHE A 254 0.14 9.44 -0.61
C PHE A 254 -1.16 10.12 -0.14
N CYS A 255 -2.05 9.45 0.58
CA CYS A 255 -3.11 10.13 1.33
C CYS A 255 -2.50 10.88 2.52
N GLN A 256 -1.63 10.22 3.29
CA GLN A 256 -0.90 10.85 4.40
C GLN A 256 -0.01 12.00 3.91
N VAL A 257 0.77 11.77 2.84
CA VAL A 257 1.65 12.77 2.20
C VAL A 257 0.88 14.05 1.85
N THR A 258 -0.34 13.91 1.34
CA THR A 258 -1.18 15.04 0.92
C THR A 258 -2.12 15.56 2.00
N GLY A 259 -2.16 14.91 3.17
CA GLY A 259 -3.02 15.25 4.30
C GLY A 259 -4.50 14.99 4.05
N LEU A 260 -4.80 13.96 3.23
CA LEU A 260 -6.16 13.57 2.87
C LEU A 260 -6.61 12.32 3.65
N PRO A 261 -7.88 12.22 4.02
CA PRO A 261 -8.42 11.03 4.68
C PRO A 261 -8.55 9.85 3.68
N PRO A 262 -8.65 8.59 4.16
CA PRO A 262 -8.64 7.40 3.32
C PRO A 262 -9.82 7.30 2.33
N ASN A 263 -10.95 7.96 2.61
CA ASN A 263 -12.11 8.03 1.70
C ASN A 263 -11.84 8.89 0.45
N ARG A 264 -10.71 9.62 0.41
CA ARG A 264 -10.23 10.37 -0.77
C ARG A 264 -9.03 9.71 -1.43
N LYS A 265 -8.92 8.40 -1.38
CA LYS A 265 -7.79 7.67 -1.98
C LYS A 265 -7.81 7.63 -3.51
N TYR A 266 -8.99 7.71 -4.14
CA TYR A 266 -9.14 7.78 -5.60
C TYR A 266 -9.08 9.23 -6.09
N GLU A 267 -8.48 9.44 -7.26
CA GLU A 267 -8.43 10.78 -7.86
C GLU A 267 -9.83 11.33 -8.17
N SER A 268 -10.77 10.45 -8.60
CA SER A 268 -12.17 10.83 -8.83
C SER A 268 -12.85 11.40 -7.59
N ASP A 269 -12.39 11.02 -6.39
CA ASP A 269 -12.96 11.43 -5.11
C ASP A 269 -12.16 12.58 -4.47
N GLY A 270 -11.26 13.20 -5.26
CA GLY A 270 -10.42 14.32 -4.84
C GLY A 270 -9.06 13.93 -4.27
N GLY A 271 -8.64 12.67 -4.45
CA GLY A 271 -7.29 12.20 -4.12
C GLY A 271 -6.22 12.70 -5.07
N PRO A 272 -4.93 12.44 -4.77
CA PRO A 272 -3.84 12.82 -5.66
C PRO A 272 -3.81 11.91 -6.89
N GLY A 273 -3.81 12.50 -8.09
CA GLY A 273 -3.55 11.82 -9.34
C GLY A 273 -2.07 11.76 -9.69
N ILE A 274 -1.77 11.20 -10.88
CA ILE A 274 -0.39 10.99 -11.36
C ILE A 274 0.41 12.30 -11.30
N ARG A 275 -0.13 13.40 -11.80
CA ARG A 275 0.56 14.72 -11.81
C ARG A 275 0.97 15.15 -10.41
N ARG A 276 0.06 15.12 -9.45
CA ARG A 276 0.35 15.53 -8.08
C ARG A 276 1.44 14.69 -7.42
N ILE A 277 1.42 13.38 -7.63
CA ILE A 277 2.46 12.47 -7.12
C ILE A 277 3.79 12.76 -7.80
N MET A 278 3.81 12.94 -9.12
CA MET A 278 5.01 13.29 -9.88
C MET A 278 5.65 14.61 -9.44
N ASP A 279 4.83 15.61 -9.05
CA ASP A 279 5.33 16.87 -8.51
C ASP A 279 5.96 16.68 -7.12
N ILE A 280 5.34 15.87 -6.25
CA ILE A 280 5.92 15.51 -4.95
C ILE A 280 7.25 14.78 -5.14
N LEU A 281 7.33 13.82 -6.06
CA LEU A 281 8.55 13.06 -6.34
C LEU A 281 9.71 13.90 -6.90
N ARG A 282 9.49 15.15 -7.31
CA ARG A 282 10.58 16.10 -7.63
C ARG A 282 11.49 16.40 -6.44
N GLY A 283 10.96 16.32 -5.22
CA GLY A 283 11.70 16.50 -3.98
C GLY A 283 12.31 15.21 -3.41
N SER A 284 12.15 14.07 -4.09
CA SER A 284 12.77 12.81 -3.69
C SER A 284 14.28 12.86 -3.77
N GLU A 285 14.96 12.13 -2.88
CA GLU A 285 16.42 11.91 -2.93
C GLU A 285 16.87 11.29 -4.27
N ASN A 286 15.99 10.51 -4.91
CA ASN A 286 16.21 9.87 -6.20
C ASN A 286 15.20 10.38 -7.26
N ALA A 287 14.98 11.70 -7.35
CA ALA A 287 13.87 12.31 -8.08
C ALA A 287 13.67 11.77 -9.50
N ASP A 288 14.75 11.67 -10.31
CA ASP A 288 14.65 11.20 -11.69
C ASP A 288 14.21 9.75 -11.78
N ALA A 289 14.84 8.87 -11.00
CA ALA A 289 14.52 7.43 -10.98
C ALA A 289 13.12 7.18 -10.40
N ASP A 290 12.75 7.86 -9.31
CA ASP A 290 11.45 7.70 -8.67
C ASP A 290 10.30 8.17 -9.55
N ARG A 291 10.48 9.28 -10.28
CA ARG A 291 9.50 9.81 -11.23
C ARG A 291 9.36 8.90 -12.45
N GLU A 292 10.46 8.47 -13.05
CA GLU A 292 10.43 7.55 -14.21
C GLU A 292 9.79 6.22 -13.84
N ASN A 293 10.20 5.63 -12.71
CA ASN A 293 9.62 4.38 -12.23
C ASN A 293 8.13 4.50 -11.87
N PHE A 294 7.71 5.64 -11.31
CA PHE A 294 6.28 5.86 -11.04
C PHE A 294 5.48 5.98 -12.33
N PHE A 295 5.96 6.73 -13.32
CA PHE A 295 5.33 6.85 -14.63
C PHE A 295 5.26 5.49 -15.34
N ARG A 296 6.38 4.73 -15.37
CA ARG A 296 6.46 3.35 -15.89
C ARG A 296 5.45 2.43 -15.20
N THR A 297 5.30 2.56 -13.89
CA THR A 297 4.33 1.78 -13.10
C THR A 297 2.90 2.07 -13.55
N GLN A 298 2.52 3.32 -13.77
CA GLN A 298 1.17 3.68 -14.20
C GLN A 298 0.85 3.10 -15.58
N LEU A 299 1.81 3.15 -16.51
CA LEU A 299 1.67 2.57 -17.84
C LEU A 299 1.59 1.04 -17.77
N LEU A 300 2.41 0.41 -16.92
CA LEU A 300 2.34 -1.04 -16.68
C LEU A 300 1.01 -1.45 -16.05
N PHE A 301 0.45 -0.66 -15.12
CA PHE A 301 -0.87 -0.91 -14.54
C PHE A 301 -1.98 -0.88 -15.61
N TRP A 302 -1.88 0.04 -16.57
CA TRP A 302 -2.78 0.06 -17.71
C TRP A 302 -2.63 -1.21 -18.57
N ILE A 303 -1.40 -1.67 -18.86
CA ILE A 303 -1.13 -2.92 -19.61
C ILE A 303 -1.70 -4.13 -18.86
N MET A 304 -1.51 -4.20 -17.56
CA MET A 304 -1.95 -5.31 -16.71
C MET A 304 -3.45 -5.27 -16.38
N GLY A 305 -4.15 -4.17 -16.68
CA GLY A 305 -5.52 -3.96 -16.20
C GLY A 305 -5.60 -3.87 -14.66
N ALA A 306 -4.54 -3.37 -14.01
CA ALA A 306 -4.50 -3.16 -12.56
C ALA A 306 -5.20 -1.83 -12.22
N THR A 307 -6.49 -1.90 -11.94
CA THR A 307 -7.37 -0.72 -11.83
C THR A 307 -7.31 -0.02 -10.49
N ASP A 308 -6.81 -0.68 -9.43
CA ASP A 308 -6.89 -0.18 -8.05
C ASP A 308 -5.61 0.53 -7.56
N GLY A 309 -4.78 1.03 -8.48
CA GLY A 309 -3.55 1.78 -8.16
C GLY A 309 -3.84 3.19 -7.63
N HIS A 310 -4.50 3.28 -6.46
CA HIS A 310 -4.86 4.56 -5.83
C HIS A 310 -3.76 5.09 -4.89
N ALA A 311 -3.97 6.28 -4.31
CA ALA A 311 -2.99 6.98 -3.47
C ALA A 311 -2.41 6.15 -2.31
N LYS A 312 -3.18 5.23 -1.73
CA LYS A 312 -2.74 4.39 -0.61
C LYS A 312 -1.87 3.20 -1.05
N ASN A 313 -1.80 2.88 -2.35
CA ASN A 313 -0.98 1.80 -2.90
C ASN A 313 0.41 2.27 -3.32
N PHE A 314 0.75 3.52 -3.02
CA PHE A 314 2.07 4.11 -3.19
C PHE A 314 2.49 4.81 -1.91
N SER A 315 3.77 4.69 -1.56
CA SER A 315 4.29 5.25 -0.31
C SER A 315 5.68 5.87 -0.49
N LEU A 316 6.04 6.69 0.47
CA LEU A 316 7.38 7.26 0.62
C LEU A 316 8.05 6.71 1.89
N THR A 317 9.32 6.37 1.79
CA THR A 317 10.19 6.19 2.95
C THR A 317 10.67 7.55 3.41
N LEU A 318 10.47 7.87 4.68
CA LEU A 318 10.94 9.12 5.28
C LEU A 318 12.34 8.94 5.87
N LEU A 319 13.25 9.79 5.46
CA LEU A 319 14.66 9.77 5.86
C LEU A 319 14.96 10.93 6.83
N PRO A 320 16.05 10.86 7.62
CA PRO A 320 16.48 11.96 8.47
C PRO A 320 16.66 13.27 7.68
N GLY A 321 16.38 14.40 8.33
CA GLY A 321 16.54 15.72 7.72
C GLY A 321 15.46 16.09 6.69
N GLY A 322 14.30 15.41 6.72
CA GLY A 322 13.16 15.71 5.82
C GLY A 322 13.33 15.19 4.39
N ARG A 323 14.36 14.39 4.12
CA ARG A 323 14.54 13.68 2.83
C ARG A 323 13.55 12.53 2.74
N TYR A 324 13.27 12.09 1.53
CA TYR A 324 12.40 10.94 1.27
C TYR A 324 12.71 10.30 -0.09
N ARG A 325 12.22 9.09 -0.27
CA ARG A 325 12.25 8.37 -1.54
C ARG A 325 11.05 7.44 -1.65
N ARG A 326 10.73 7.00 -2.86
CA ARG A 326 9.65 6.05 -3.09
C ARG A 326 9.96 4.69 -2.46
N THR A 327 8.93 4.03 -1.93
CA THR A 327 9.03 2.64 -1.46
C THR A 327 8.97 1.65 -2.62
N PRO A 328 9.28 0.35 -2.41
CA PRO A 328 8.84 -0.71 -3.30
C PRO A 328 7.34 -0.67 -3.53
N LEU A 329 6.87 -1.21 -4.67
CA LEU A 329 5.45 -1.37 -4.98
C LEU A 329 4.84 -2.51 -4.16
N TYR A 330 3.54 -2.45 -3.93
CA TYR A 330 2.75 -3.44 -3.20
C TYR A 330 1.28 -3.34 -3.59
N ASP A 331 0.48 -4.36 -3.25
CA ASP A 331 -0.98 -4.34 -3.41
C ASP A 331 -1.41 -4.15 -4.87
N ILE A 332 -0.96 -5.05 -5.76
CA ILE A 332 -1.18 -4.96 -7.20
C ILE A 332 -2.06 -6.11 -7.64
N LEU A 333 -3.27 -5.80 -8.11
CA LEU A 333 -4.21 -6.78 -8.64
C LEU A 333 -4.72 -6.37 -10.02
N SER A 334 -4.65 -7.31 -10.96
CA SER A 334 -5.29 -7.17 -12.27
C SER A 334 -6.78 -7.45 -12.18
N THR A 335 -7.59 -6.71 -12.92
CA THR A 335 -9.02 -7.02 -13.10
C THR A 335 -9.31 -7.84 -14.35
N LEU A 336 -8.32 -8.14 -15.19
CA LEU A 336 -8.49 -8.92 -16.43
C LEU A 336 -9.23 -10.24 -16.22
N PRO A 337 -8.98 -11.04 -15.16
CA PRO A 337 -9.68 -12.31 -14.94
C PRO A 337 -11.18 -12.19 -14.68
N ILE A 338 -11.64 -11.02 -14.26
CA ILE A 338 -13.06 -10.77 -14.01
C ILE A 338 -13.72 -9.97 -15.15
N HIS A 339 -12.99 -9.65 -16.22
CA HIS A 339 -13.52 -8.94 -17.37
C HIS A 339 -14.39 -9.84 -18.26
N SER A 340 -15.69 -9.80 -18.08
CA SER A 340 -16.67 -10.38 -19.00
C SER A 340 -18.06 -9.86 -18.71
N ARG A 341 -19.06 -10.25 -19.53
CA ARG A 341 -20.47 -10.00 -19.22
C ARG A 341 -21.03 -11.15 -18.37
N GLY A 342 -21.83 -10.82 -17.37
CA GLY A 342 -22.48 -11.82 -16.51
C GLY A 342 -22.45 -11.46 -15.03
N ALA A 343 -23.03 -12.33 -14.20
CA ALA A 343 -22.99 -12.19 -12.76
C ALA A 343 -21.56 -12.33 -12.23
N ASN A 344 -21.21 -11.59 -11.20
CA ASN A 344 -19.89 -11.60 -10.54
C ASN A 344 -18.71 -11.24 -11.47
N ARG A 345 -18.98 -10.47 -12.52
CA ARG A 345 -18.02 -10.02 -13.52
C ARG A 345 -18.04 -8.51 -13.69
N MET A 346 -16.97 -7.96 -14.20
CA MET A 346 -16.85 -6.55 -14.54
C MET A 346 -16.93 -6.36 -16.05
N ASP A 347 -17.81 -5.48 -16.50
CA ASP A 347 -17.83 -5.06 -17.91
C ASP A 347 -16.49 -4.38 -18.24
N PRO A 348 -15.70 -4.91 -19.20
CA PRO A 348 -14.40 -4.34 -19.57
C PRO A 348 -14.49 -2.88 -20.04
N HIS A 349 -15.63 -2.43 -20.58
CA HIS A 349 -15.85 -1.03 -20.96
C HIS A 349 -16.01 -0.10 -19.76
N LYS A 350 -16.25 -0.64 -18.56
CA LYS A 350 -16.33 0.12 -17.32
C LYS A 350 -15.05 0.09 -16.49
N ALA A 351 -14.04 -0.68 -16.93
CA ALA A 351 -12.76 -0.76 -16.25
C ALA A 351 -12.04 0.60 -16.29
N ARG A 352 -11.73 1.14 -15.10
CA ARG A 352 -11.16 2.47 -14.90
C ARG A 352 -9.90 2.39 -14.07
N LEU A 353 -8.89 3.16 -14.44
CA LEU A 353 -7.73 3.38 -13.58
C LEU A 353 -8.13 4.27 -12.38
N ALA A 354 -7.50 4.05 -11.25
CA ALA A 354 -7.68 4.87 -10.04
C ALA A 354 -7.16 6.30 -10.22
N MET A 355 -6.17 6.49 -11.10
CA MET A 355 -5.59 7.78 -11.46
C MET A 355 -5.74 8.02 -12.96
N ALA A 356 -6.09 9.25 -13.34
CA ALA A 356 -6.27 9.64 -14.74
C ALA A 356 -4.95 9.74 -15.50
N VAL A 357 -4.99 9.36 -16.78
CA VAL A 357 -3.99 9.80 -17.77
C VAL A 357 -4.43 11.15 -18.31
N GLU A 358 -3.67 12.21 -18.01
CA GLU A 358 -3.99 13.57 -18.41
C GLU A 358 -3.28 13.94 -19.72
N SER A 359 -4.06 14.12 -20.78
CA SER A 359 -3.60 14.65 -22.07
C SER A 359 -4.72 15.49 -22.68
N GLY A 360 -4.68 16.79 -22.40
CA GLY A 360 -5.79 17.70 -22.64
C GLY A 360 -6.94 17.52 -21.65
N ASN A 361 -7.50 16.32 -21.60
CA ASN A 361 -8.54 15.90 -20.65
C ASN A 361 -8.02 14.79 -19.72
N ARG A 362 -8.84 14.42 -18.72
CA ARG A 362 -8.60 13.28 -17.83
C ARG A 362 -9.24 12.01 -18.38
N HIS A 363 -8.42 10.99 -18.62
CA HIS A 363 -8.85 9.70 -19.15
C HIS A 363 -8.68 8.62 -18.07
N TYR A 364 -9.79 8.03 -17.63
CA TYR A 364 -9.80 6.94 -16.64
C TYR A 364 -10.10 5.58 -17.28
N LEU A 365 -11.01 5.52 -18.28
CA LEU A 365 -11.45 4.27 -18.89
C LEU A 365 -10.30 3.65 -19.68
N ILE A 366 -9.94 2.41 -19.34
CA ILE A 366 -8.78 1.70 -19.92
C ILE A 366 -8.91 1.62 -21.45
N HIS A 367 -10.11 1.41 -21.98
CA HIS A 367 -10.33 1.26 -23.41
C HIS A 367 -10.19 2.59 -24.19
N ASP A 368 -10.38 3.75 -23.52
CA ASP A 368 -10.26 5.09 -24.12
C ASP A 368 -8.84 5.65 -24.05
N ILE A 369 -7.96 5.01 -23.27
CA ILE A 369 -6.57 5.45 -23.14
C ILE A 369 -5.75 4.87 -24.28
N HIS A 370 -5.03 5.74 -25.01
CA HIS A 370 -4.22 5.44 -26.18
C HIS A 370 -2.76 5.86 -25.96
N ARG A 371 -1.85 5.37 -26.81
CA ARG A 371 -0.42 5.70 -26.79
C ARG A 371 -0.18 7.22 -26.73
N TRP A 372 -0.87 8.00 -27.55
CA TRP A 372 -0.71 9.46 -27.57
C TRP A 372 -1.15 10.15 -26.26
N HIS A 373 -2.03 9.57 -25.46
CA HIS A 373 -2.36 10.10 -24.14
C HIS A 373 -1.17 9.96 -23.18
N TRP A 374 -0.48 8.83 -23.21
CA TRP A 374 0.73 8.63 -22.43
C TRP A 374 1.86 9.54 -22.85
N VAL A 375 2.06 9.70 -24.17
CA VAL A 375 3.07 10.63 -24.71
C VAL A 375 2.76 12.08 -24.30
N GLY A 376 1.54 12.57 -24.51
CA GLY A 376 1.15 13.91 -24.12
C GLY A 376 1.24 14.16 -22.61
N MET A 377 0.91 13.16 -21.79
CA MET A 377 1.10 13.25 -20.35
C MET A 377 2.58 13.35 -19.99
N ALA A 378 3.43 12.51 -20.55
CA ALA A 378 4.87 12.53 -20.31
C ALA A 378 5.51 13.86 -20.70
N GLU A 379 5.12 14.43 -21.85
CA GLU A 379 5.54 15.78 -22.29
C GLU A 379 5.20 16.81 -21.21
N SER A 380 3.96 16.80 -20.70
CA SER A 380 3.50 17.74 -19.68
C SER A 380 4.18 17.55 -18.30
N LEU A 381 4.74 16.37 -18.05
CA LEU A 381 5.47 16.02 -16.82
C LEU A 381 6.99 16.22 -16.93
N GLY A 382 7.50 16.63 -18.11
CA GLY A 382 8.94 16.79 -18.36
C GLY A 382 9.68 15.46 -18.56
N LEU A 383 9.00 14.46 -19.14
CA LEU A 383 9.54 13.15 -19.50
C LEU A 383 9.53 12.89 -21.01
N ALA A 384 9.41 13.95 -21.84
CA ALA A 384 9.31 13.85 -23.29
C ALA A 384 10.44 13.00 -23.90
N ASP A 385 11.68 13.25 -23.47
CA ASP A 385 12.87 12.56 -23.99
C ASP A 385 12.97 11.07 -23.57
N ARG A 386 12.17 10.64 -22.58
CA ARG A 386 12.22 9.30 -22.01
C ARG A 386 11.03 8.43 -22.39
N VAL A 387 9.89 9.02 -22.73
CA VAL A 387 8.62 8.30 -22.89
C VAL A 387 8.67 7.25 -24.00
N ALA A 388 9.30 7.55 -25.12
CA ALA A 388 9.45 6.60 -26.22
C ALA A 388 10.22 5.35 -25.77
N ALA A 389 11.36 5.53 -25.10
CA ALA A 389 12.16 4.44 -24.57
C ALA A 389 11.40 3.60 -23.51
N VAL A 390 10.63 4.25 -22.64
CA VAL A 390 9.79 3.57 -21.64
C VAL A 390 8.72 2.71 -22.32
N ILE A 391 8.04 3.24 -23.34
CA ILE A 391 7.00 2.52 -24.07
C ILE A 391 7.59 1.31 -24.81
N GLU A 392 8.67 1.51 -25.56
CA GLU A 392 9.32 0.45 -26.34
C GLU A 392 9.88 -0.66 -25.41
N ASP A 393 10.52 -0.28 -24.28
CA ASP A 393 10.98 -1.24 -23.30
C ASP A 393 9.83 -2.11 -22.73
N LEU A 394 8.68 -1.51 -22.43
CA LEU A 394 7.52 -2.27 -21.96
C LEU A 394 6.96 -3.20 -23.03
N ILE A 395 6.92 -2.77 -24.29
CA ILE A 395 6.49 -3.60 -25.42
C ILE A 395 7.42 -4.81 -25.59
N GLU A 396 8.73 -4.58 -25.58
CA GLU A 396 9.75 -5.64 -25.77
C GLU A 396 9.84 -6.60 -24.59
N ARG A 397 9.71 -6.08 -23.35
CA ARG A 397 9.81 -6.90 -22.14
C ARG A 397 8.59 -7.77 -21.92
N THR A 398 7.40 -7.35 -22.34
CA THR A 398 6.16 -8.09 -22.01
C THR A 398 6.21 -9.55 -22.39
N PRO A 399 6.53 -9.96 -23.64
CA PRO A 399 6.61 -11.38 -23.98
C PRO A 399 7.68 -12.12 -23.16
N ARG A 400 8.84 -11.51 -22.93
CA ARG A 400 9.92 -12.11 -22.14
C ARG A 400 9.55 -12.29 -20.67
N ALA A 401 8.89 -11.29 -20.07
CA ALA A 401 8.42 -11.34 -18.69
C ALA A 401 7.37 -12.44 -18.49
N LEU A 402 6.42 -12.56 -19.43
CA LEU A 402 5.41 -13.61 -19.42
C LEU A 402 6.05 -15.01 -19.57
N ASP A 403 6.97 -15.20 -20.51
CA ASP A 403 7.67 -16.46 -20.71
C ASP A 403 8.55 -16.86 -19.52
N ALA A 404 9.23 -15.88 -18.91
CA ALA A 404 10.06 -16.11 -17.72
C ALA A 404 9.21 -16.53 -16.53
N LEU A 405 8.08 -15.86 -16.31
CA LEU A 405 7.19 -16.18 -15.20
C LEU A 405 6.42 -17.50 -15.42
N ALA A 406 6.01 -17.82 -16.64
CA ALA A 406 5.37 -19.10 -16.96
C ALA A 406 6.20 -20.32 -16.52
N LYS A 407 7.54 -20.21 -16.58
CA LYS A 407 8.48 -21.28 -16.16
C LYS A 407 8.66 -21.37 -14.64
N ARG A 408 8.17 -20.39 -13.88
CA ARG A 408 8.34 -20.28 -12.42
C ARG A 408 7.03 -20.30 -11.65
N LEU A 409 5.91 -20.57 -12.36
CA LEU A 409 4.62 -20.72 -11.70
C LEU A 409 4.69 -21.86 -10.66
N PRO A 410 4.11 -21.70 -9.48
CA PRO A 410 3.93 -22.79 -8.53
C PRO A 410 3.23 -23.99 -9.19
N GLU A 411 3.54 -25.22 -8.77
CA GLU A 411 3.05 -26.46 -9.39
C GLU A 411 1.51 -26.52 -9.49
N ASP A 412 0.81 -26.00 -8.48
CA ASP A 412 -0.66 -25.97 -8.42
C ASP A 412 -1.26 -24.58 -8.76
N PHE A 413 -0.50 -23.75 -9.49
CA PHE A 413 -0.99 -22.43 -9.90
C PHE A 413 -2.09 -22.56 -10.97
N PRO A 414 -3.21 -21.80 -10.86
CA PRO A 414 -4.29 -21.86 -11.84
C PRO A 414 -3.84 -21.35 -13.22
N THR A 415 -3.60 -22.25 -14.16
CA THR A 415 -3.09 -21.91 -15.51
C THR A 415 -4.02 -20.94 -16.25
N GLU A 416 -5.34 -21.12 -16.14
CA GLU A 416 -6.33 -20.22 -16.76
C GLU A 416 -6.22 -18.78 -16.26
N LEU A 417 -5.83 -18.59 -14.99
CA LEU A 417 -5.61 -17.26 -14.41
C LEU A 417 -4.41 -16.58 -15.06
N PHE A 418 -3.29 -17.33 -15.18
CA PHE A 418 -2.10 -16.84 -15.87
C PHE A 418 -2.40 -16.51 -17.33
N ASP A 419 -3.03 -17.42 -18.07
CA ASP A 419 -3.34 -17.26 -19.49
C ASP A 419 -4.23 -16.03 -19.74
N THR A 420 -5.22 -15.82 -18.87
CA THR A 420 -6.11 -14.66 -18.99
C THR A 420 -5.34 -13.34 -18.83
N VAL A 421 -4.48 -13.25 -17.83
CA VAL A 421 -3.64 -12.06 -17.61
C VAL A 421 -2.65 -11.89 -18.76
N ALA A 422 -1.96 -12.94 -19.17
CA ALA A 422 -0.98 -12.93 -20.26
C ALA A 422 -1.59 -12.51 -21.60
N ASN A 423 -2.76 -13.04 -21.94
CA ASN A 423 -3.48 -12.68 -23.15
C ASN A 423 -3.93 -11.21 -23.14
N GLY A 424 -4.44 -10.72 -22.01
CA GLY A 424 -4.84 -9.32 -21.85
C GLY A 424 -3.66 -8.38 -21.99
N MET A 425 -2.54 -8.66 -21.32
CA MET A 425 -1.30 -7.87 -21.42
C MET A 425 -0.75 -7.87 -22.86
N THR A 426 -0.74 -9.04 -23.52
CA THR A 426 -0.31 -9.18 -24.92
C THR A 426 -1.18 -8.33 -25.85
N ALA A 427 -2.50 -8.31 -25.65
CA ALA A 427 -3.41 -7.46 -26.42
C ALA A 427 -3.14 -5.98 -26.19
N ALA A 428 -2.90 -5.57 -24.93
CA ALA A 428 -2.60 -4.18 -24.57
C ALA A 428 -1.29 -3.70 -25.22
N VAL A 429 -0.19 -4.47 -25.16
CA VAL A 429 1.08 -4.06 -25.78
C VAL A 429 1.02 -4.08 -27.31
N LYS A 430 0.28 -5.00 -27.93
CA LYS A 430 0.04 -4.99 -29.38
C LYS A 430 -0.72 -3.73 -29.82
N ARG A 431 -1.68 -3.28 -29.00
CA ARG A 431 -2.39 -2.02 -29.22
C ARG A 431 -1.41 -0.84 -29.09
N LEU A 432 -0.62 -0.79 -28.01
CA LEU A 432 0.37 0.24 -27.76
C LEU A 432 1.41 0.36 -28.89
N ALA A 433 1.86 -0.79 -29.46
CA ALA A 433 2.82 -0.83 -30.58
C ALA A 433 2.26 -0.33 -31.91
N ARG A 434 0.95 -0.47 -32.13
CA ARG A 434 0.30 -0.08 -33.40
C ARG A 434 -0.18 1.37 -33.42
N GLU A 435 -0.38 1.96 -32.26
CA GLU A 435 -0.89 3.33 -32.16
C GLU A 435 0.20 4.37 -32.36
N PRO A 436 -0.09 5.50 -33.05
CA PRO A 436 0.87 6.59 -33.23
C PRO A 436 1.08 7.39 -31.96
N ASP A 437 2.20 8.06 -31.84
CA ASP A 437 2.53 8.96 -30.69
C ASP A 437 1.64 10.19 -30.62
N ARG A 438 1.05 10.61 -31.75
CA ARG A 438 0.16 11.78 -31.85
C ARG A 438 -1.18 11.36 -32.46
N ARG A 439 -2.25 11.98 -31.97
CA ARG A 439 -3.60 11.82 -32.55
C ARG A 439 -3.57 12.28 -34.01
N SER A 440 -3.95 11.41 -34.96
CA SER A 440 -3.99 11.80 -36.37
C SER A 440 -5.08 12.88 -36.57
N VAL A 441 -4.76 13.92 -37.36
CA VAL A 441 -5.69 15.03 -37.69
C VAL A 441 -6.97 14.49 -38.38
N ALA A 442 -6.90 13.34 -39.02
CA ALA A 442 -8.03 12.71 -39.70
C ALA A 442 -9.16 12.24 -38.75
N SER A 443 -8.88 12.00 -37.46
CA SER A 443 -9.89 11.56 -36.49
C SER A 443 -10.75 12.69 -35.91
N VAL A 444 -10.37 13.98 -36.15
CA VAL A 444 -11.09 15.16 -35.65
C VAL A 444 -12.31 15.52 -36.50
N ARG A 445 -12.41 15.02 -37.75
CA ARG A 445 -13.52 15.36 -38.67
C ARG A 445 -14.75 14.44 -38.59
N LYS A 446 -14.79 13.49 -37.66
CA LYS A 446 -15.91 12.53 -37.51
C LYS A 446 -16.58 12.57 -36.13
N ARG A 447 -16.71 13.72 -35.50
CA ARG A 447 -17.63 13.93 -34.37
C ARG A 447 -18.45 15.17 -34.57
#